data_bea990cb350ad983b734447f9a46106f
#
_entry.id   bea990cb350ad983b734447f9a46106f
#
_cell.length_a   1.000
_cell.length_b   1.000
_cell.length_c   1.000
_cell.angle_alpha   90.00
_cell.angle_beta   90.00
_cell.angle_gamma   90.00
#
_symmetry.space_group_name_H-M   'P 1'
#
loop_
_entity.id
_entity.type
_entity.pdbx_description
1 polymer ?
#
loop_
_entity_poly.entity_id
_entity_poly.type
_entity_poly.pdbx_seq_one_letter_code
_entity_poly.pdbx_strand_id
1 'polypeptide(L)'
;MNNAAEQIISANKANLEALESATTKAFAGVEKLVELNLAASKAALGESFGYAQAVLSVKSPQEFVTVQTGFFQPLAEKSAAYFQHVQSIATEGSAEFVKQFEANLAEAQKAVGASVDQLVKNAPAGSEAAVAAFQSALSNGQKAVEQTQAAIKKATTQAQANFAAASKQATDLAKKAAKV
;
A
#
# COMPACT_ATOMS: atom_id res chain seq x y z
N MET A 1 -29.36 -23.61 20.10
CA MET A 1 -28.78 -22.45 20.79
C MET A 1 -27.25 -22.29 20.58
N ASN A 2 -26.56 -23.25 19.95
CA ASN A 2 -25.10 -23.16 19.69
C ASN A 2 -24.68 -22.33 18.45
N ASN A 3 -25.62 -22.03 17.55
CA ASN A 3 -25.30 -21.46 16.24
C ASN A 3 -24.71 -20.01 16.32
N ALA A 4 -25.19 -19.18 17.25
CA ALA A 4 -24.71 -17.82 17.40
C ALA A 4 -23.27 -17.73 17.98
N ALA A 5 -22.96 -18.60 18.95
CA ALA A 5 -21.63 -18.69 19.55
C ALA A 5 -20.60 -19.20 18.52
N GLU A 6 -20.95 -20.21 17.74
CA GLU A 6 -20.13 -20.75 16.66
C GLU A 6 -19.86 -19.71 15.56
N GLN A 7 -20.88 -18.91 15.19
CA GLN A 7 -20.73 -17.81 14.24
C GLN A 7 -19.77 -16.71 14.74
N ILE A 8 -19.87 -16.33 16.02
CA ILE A 8 -18.97 -15.35 16.64
C ILE A 8 -17.53 -15.88 16.66
N ILE A 9 -17.33 -17.13 17.03
CA ILE A 9 -16.01 -17.78 17.06
C ILE A 9 -15.43 -17.84 15.64
N SER A 10 -16.22 -18.23 14.65
CA SER A 10 -15.81 -18.29 13.25
C SER A 10 -15.45 -16.91 12.70
N ALA A 11 -16.24 -15.87 12.99
CA ALA A 11 -15.94 -14.50 12.60
C ALA A 11 -14.66 -13.98 13.25
N ASN A 12 -14.43 -14.25 14.53
CA ASN A 12 -13.21 -13.87 15.22
C ASN A 12 -11.98 -14.60 14.65
N LYS A 13 -12.11 -15.87 14.31
CA LYS A 13 -11.03 -16.63 13.65
C LYS A 13 -10.70 -16.06 12.29
N ALA A 14 -11.69 -15.77 11.46
CA ALA A 14 -11.50 -15.14 10.16
C ALA A 14 -10.80 -13.75 10.28
N ASN A 15 -11.19 -12.95 11.29
CA ASN A 15 -10.54 -11.67 11.55
C ASN A 15 -9.09 -11.82 11.97
N LEU A 16 -8.75 -12.82 12.78
CA LEU A 16 -7.37 -13.12 13.17
C LEU A 16 -6.53 -13.56 11.97
N GLU A 17 -7.04 -14.46 11.14
CA GLU A 17 -6.38 -14.92 9.92
C GLU A 17 -6.15 -13.76 8.93
N ALA A 18 -7.12 -12.85 8.81
CA ALA A 18 -6.99 -11.65 7.99
C ALA A 18 -5.91 -10.69 8.52
N LEU A 19 -5.85 -10.49 9.83
CA LEU A 19 -4.84 -9.65 10.47
C LEU A 19 -3.44 -10.26 10.32
N GLU A 20 -3.29 -11.57 10.50
CA GLU A 20 -2.04 -12.30 10.27
C GLU A 20 -1.58 -12.14 8.81
N SER A 21 -2.48 -12.38 7.85
CA SER A 21 -2.19 -12.21 6.43
C SER A 21 -1.75 -10.78 6.09
N ALA A 22 -2.48 -9.77 6.59
CA ALA A 22 -2.13 -8.37 6.36
C ALA A 22 -0.77 -8.00 6.95
N THR A 23 -0.48 -8.49 8.16
CA THR A 23 0.80 -8.26 8.85
C THR A 23 1.95 -8.92 8.09
N THR A 24 1.79 -10.17 7.69
CA THR A 24 2.81 -10.92 6.91
C THR A 24 3.13 -10.21 5.59
N LYS A 25 2.12 -9.71 4.90
CA LYS A 25 2.30 -8.96 3.64
C LYS A 25 2.97 -7.61 3.86
N ALA A 26 2.64 -6.92 4.94
CA ALA A 26 3.31 -5.68 5.30
C ALA A 26 4.81 -5.90 5.56
N PHE A 27 5.17 -6.97 6.28
CA PHE A 27 6.57 -7.36 6.48
C PHE A 27 7.26 -7.72 5.16
N ALA A 28 6.63 -8.47 4.28
CA ALA A 28 7.18 -8.78 2.96
C ALA A 28 7.44 -7.51 2.12
N GLY A 29 6.60 -6.49 2.23
CA GLY A 29 6.83 -5.18 1.63
C GLY A 29 8.07 -4.47 2.20
N VAL A 30 8.24 -4.52 3.53
CA VAL A 30 9.42 -3.96 4.20
C VAL A 30 10.69 -4.71 3.79
N GLU A 31 10.66 -6.04 3.73
CA GLU A 31 11.78 -6.87 3.25
C GLU A 31 12.20 -6.49 1.83
N LYS A 32 11.26 -6.37 0.91
CA LYS A 32 11.53 -5.91 -0.46
C LYS A 32 12.19 -4.52 -0.49
N LEU A 33 11.75 -3.59 0.37
CA LEU A 33 12.37 -2.26 0.48
C LEU A 33 13.79 -2.32 1.02
N VAL A 34 14.05 -3.15 2.02
CA VAL A 34 15.40 -3.35 2.58
C VAL A 34 16.33 -3.94 1.53
N GLU A 35 15.90 -4.96 0.80
CA GLU A 35 16.66 -5.57 -0.30
C GLU A 35 16.97 -4.56 -1.41
N LEU A 36 15.97 -3.77 -1.82
CA LEU A 36 16.13 -2.71 -2.82
C LEU A 36 17.14 -1.67 -2.36
N ASN A 37 17.03 -1.20 -1.11
CA ASN A 37 17.95 -0.21 -0.54
C ASN A 37 19.39 -0.76 -0.45
N LEU A 38 19.55 -2.01 -0.04
CA LEU A 38 20.86 -2.65 0.04
C LEU A 38 21.50 -2.81 -1.34
N ALA A 39 20.72 -3.23 -2.34
CA ALA A 39 21.19 -3.37 -3.71
C ALA A 39 21.58 -2.01 -4.30
N ALA A 40 20.73 -0.98 -4.12
CA ALA A 40 21.01 0.38 -4.58
C ALA A 40 22.25 0.97 -3.91
N SER A 41 22.44 0.76 -2.60
CA SER A 41 23.61 1.24 -1.86
C SER A 41 24.89 0.57 -2.32
N LYS A 42 24.88 -0.74 -2.54
CA LYS A 42 26.04 -1.48 -3.07
C LYS A 42 26.42 -1.00 -4.48
N ALA A 43 25.42 -0.80 -5.35
CA ALA A 43 25.64 -0.29 -6.69
C ALA A 43 26.22 1.12 -6.66
N ALA A 44 25.64 2.03 -5.85
CA ALA A 44 26.11 3.41 -5.71
C ALA A 44 27.55 3.50 -5.20
N LEU A 45 27.93 2.67 -4.22
CA LEU A 45 29.29 2.59 -3.73
C LEU A 45 30.27 2.12 -4.83
N GLY A 46 29.94 1.03 -5.54
CA GLY A 46 30.79 0.52 -6.63
C GLY A 46 30.99 1.56 -7.75
N GLU A 47 29.91 2.23 -8.13
CA GLU A 47 29.94 3.27 -9.16
C GLU A 47 30.73 4.51 -8.70
N SER A 48 30.60 4.92 -7.43
CA SER A 48 31.35 6.04 -6.88
C SER A 48 32.85 5.77 -6.88
N PHE A 49 33.27 4.55 -6.54
CA PHE A 49 34.68 4.15 -6.62
C PHE A 49 35.17 4.09 -8.07
N GLY A 50 34.37 3.54 -8.98
CA GLY A 50 34.68 3.52 -10.42
C GLY A 50 34.83 4.92 -11.00
N TYR A 51 33.93 5.85 -10.64
CA TYR A 51 34.02 7.25 -11.03
C TYR A 51 35.29 7.93 -10.48
N ALA A 52 35.58 7.74 -9.20
CA ALA A 52 36.79 8.30 -8.60
C ALA A 52 38.07 7.82 -9.31
N GLN A 53 38.14 6.50 -9.61
CA GLN A 53 39.30 5.97 -10.38
C GLN A 53 39.36 6.54 -11.80
N ALA A 54 38.23 6.66 -12.48
CA ALA A 54 38.15 7.24 -13.82
C ALA A 54 38.64 8.71 -13.81
N VAL A 55 38.16 9.51 -12.84
CA VAL A 55 38.59 10.93 -12.70
C VAL A 55 40.09 11.06 -12.44
N LEU A 56 40.67 10.18 -11.62
CA LEU A 56 42.13 10.18 -11.37
C LEU A 56 42.94 9.77 -12.59
N SER A 57 42.37 9.14 -13.57
CA SER A 57 43.02 8.67 -14.79
C SER A 57 42.90 9.63 -15.97
N VAL A 58 42.11 10.70 -15.83
CA VAL A 58 41.86 11.71 -16.87
C VAL A 58 43.12 12.49 -17.23
N LYS A 59 43.37 12.61 -18.52
CA LYS A 59 44.55 13.33 -19.05
C LYS A 59 44.20 14.60 -19.83
N SER A 60 42.93 14.83 -20.11
CA SER A 60 42.47 16.00 -20.85
C SER A 60 41.13 16.52 -20.35
N PRO A 61 40.81 17.81 -20.54
CA PRO A 61 39.48 18.34 -20.20
C PRO A 61 38.35 17.65 -20.94
N GLN A 62 38.56 17.19 -22.16
CA GLN A 62 37.56 16.46 -22.95
C GLN A 62 37.26 15.08 -22.36
N GLU A 63 38.31 14.37 -21.90
CA GLU A 63 38.12 13.09 -21.19
C GLU A 63 37.34 13.27 -19.88
N PHE A 64 37.61 14.36 -19.15
CA PHE A 64 36.89 14.69 -17.94
C PHE A 64 35.38 14.83 -18.19
N VAL A 65 35.00 15.60 -19.23
CA VAL A 65 33.58 15.75 -19.62
C VAL A 65 32.96 14.41 -19.99
N THR A 66 33.70 13.56 -20.71
CA THR A 66 33.22 12.21 -21.07
C THR A 66 32.99 11.35 -19.85
N VAL A 67 33.92 11.35 -18.89
CA VAL A 67 33.76 10.59 -17.61
C VAL A 67 32.58 11.13 -16.82
N GLN A 68 32.40 12.43 -16.72
CA GLN A 68 31.24 13.02 -16.05
C GLN A 68 29.92 12.58 -16.69
N THR A 69 29.80 12.73 -18.01
CA THR A 69 28.56 12.36 -18.71
C THR A 69 28.27 10.87 -18.57
N GLY A 70 29.31 10.02 -18.70
CA GLY A 70 29.20 8.57 -18.53
C GLY A 70 28.81 8.14 -17.14
N PHE A 71 29.01 8.96 -16.12
CA PHE A 71 28.59 8.68 -14.75
C PHE A 71 27.18 9.22 -14.45
N PHE A 72 26.90 10.48 -14.76
CA PHE A 72 25.66 11.14 -14.35
C PHE A 72 24.44 10.66 -15.14
N GLN A 73 24.60 10.30 -16.42
CA GLN A 73 23.47 9.84 -17.22
C GLN A 73 22.93 8.49 -16.72
N PRO A 74 23.73 7.42 -16.53
CA PRO A 74 23.26 6.18 -15.94
C PRO A 74 22.73 6.33 -14.51
N LEU A 75 23.30 7.23 -13.72
CA LEU A 75 22.84 7.52 -12.36
C LEU A 75 21.40 8.07 -12.36
N ALA A 76 21.08 8.96 -13.31
CA ALA A 76 19.73 9.48 -13.46
C ALA A 76 18.72 8.37 -13.83
N GLU A 77 19.10 7.45 -14.74
CA GLU A 77 18.27 6.30 -15.13
C GLU A 77 18.05 5.33 -13.97
N LYS A 78 19.10 5.00 -13.22
CA LYS A 78 19.04 4.13 -12.05
C LYS A 78 18.21 4.74 -10.92
N SER A 79 18.34 6.06 -10.70
CA SER A 79 17.50 6.75 -9.73
C SER A 79 16.02 6.69 -10.11
N ALA A 80 15.70 6.87 -11.39
CA ALA A 80 14.33 6.73 -11.88
C ALA A 80 13.80 5.29 -11.67
N ALA A 81 14.59 4.27 -11.99
CA ALA A 81 14.24 2.87 -11.78
C ALA A 81 14.04 2.55 -10.28
N TYR A 82 14.90 3.05 -9.41
CA TYR A 82 14.76 2.90 -7.96
C TYR A 82 13.41 3.46 -7.47
N PHE A 83 13.04 4.68 -7.87
CA PHE A 83 11.76 5.27 -7.51
C PHE A 83 10.56 4.48 -8.05
N GLN A 84 10.65 3.93 -9.25
CA GLN A 84 9.61 3.05 -9.80
C GLN A 84 9.45 1.78 -8.97
N HIS A 85 10.53 1.14 -8.54
CA HIS A 85 10.47 -0.03 -7.68
C HIS A 85 9.87 0.29 -6.30
N VAL A 86 10.26 1.40 -5.68
CA VAL A 86 9.65 1.85 -4.41
C VAL A 86 8.15 2.08 -4.58
N GLN A 87 7.75 2.72 -5.68
CA GLN A 87 6.33 2.95 -5.98
C GLN A 87 5.57 1.63 -6.17
N SER A 88 6.14 0.67 -6.90
CA SER A 88 5.53 -0.66 -7.10
C SER A 88 5.29 -1.37 -5.77
N ILE A 89 6.31 -1.43 -4.90
CA ILE A 89 6.21 -2.06 -3.58
C ILE A 89 5.11 -1.39 -2.73
N ALA A 90 5.07 -0.06 -2.70
CA ALA A 90 4.07 0.69 -1.94
C ALA A 90 2.65 0.49 -2.50
N THR A 91 2.50 0.44 -3.83
CA THR A 91 1.22 0.25 -4.50
C THR A 91 0.68 -1.16 -4.31
N GLU A 92 1.53 -2.18 -4.46
CA GLU A 92 1.16 -3.58 -4.24
C GLU A 92 0.66 -3.80 -2.80
N GLY A 93 1.41 -3.31 -1.81
CA GLY A 93 1.04 -3.44 -0.40
C GLY A 93 -0.28 -2.75 -0.07
N SER A 94 -0.50 -1.54 -0.56
CA SER A 94 -1.73 -0.79 -0.29
C SER A 94 -2.95 -1.36 -1.01
N ALA A 95 -2.81 -1.79 -2.26
CA ALA A 95 -3.91 -2.38 -3.03
C ALA A 95 -4.40 -3.70 -2.42
N GLU A 96 -3.48 -4.53 -1.96
CA GLU A 96 -3.81 -5.80 -1.34
C GLU A 96 -4.47 -5.62 0.03
N PHE A 97 -3.99 -4.66 0.83
CA PHE A 97 -4.63 -4.29 2.08
C PHE A 97 -6.08 -3.83 1.89
N VAL A 98 -6.33 -2.94 0.92
CA VAL A 98 -7.68 -2.46 0.60
C VAL A 98 -8.57 -3.62 0.16
N LYS A 99 -8.09 -4.50 -0.71
CA LYS A 99 -8.84 -5.67 -1.18
C LYS A 99 -9.20 -6.62 -0.04
N GLN A 100 -8.27 -6.91 0.85
CA GLN A 100 -8.51 -7.77 2.02
C GLN A 100 -9.53 -7.14 2.98
N PHE A 101 -9.40 -5.84 3.23
CA PHE A 101 -10.33 -5.09 4.06
C PHE A 101 -11.75 -5.10 3.47
N GLU A 102 -11.90 -4.88 2.16
CA GLU A 102 -13.19 -4.95 1.47
C GLU A 102 -13.83 -6.35 1.55
N ALA A 103 -13.04 -7.42 1.38
CA ALA A 103 -13.52 -8.79 1.49
C ALA A 103 -14.04 -9.09 2.90
N ASN A 104 -13.25 -8.76 3.93
CA ASN A 104 -13.64 -8.97 5.32
C ASN A 104 -14.91 -8.20 5.70
N LEU A 105 -15.02 -6.99 5.18
CA LEU A 105 -16.19 -6.16 5.43
C LEU A 105 -17.44 -6.68 4.76
N ALA A 106 -17.34 -7.20 3.54
CA ALA A 106 -18.46 -7.84 2.84
C ALA A 106 -18.94 -9.09 3.58
N GLU A 107 -18.03 -9.89 4.15
CA GLU A 107 -18.40 -11.03 5.00
C GLU A 107 -19.08 -10.60 6.30
N ALA A 108 -18.54 -9.57 6.96
CA ALA A 108 -19.15 -9.03 8.18
C ALA A 108 -20.58 -8.50 7.90
N GLN A 109 -20.78 -7.79 6.79
CA GLN A 109 -22.11 -7.32 6.39
C GLN A 109 -23.09 -8.46 6.13
N LYS A 110 -22.66 -9.55 5.47
CA LYS A 110 -23.49 -10.74 5.26
C LYS A 110 -23.86 -11.41 6.57
N ALA A 111 -22.92 -11.58 7.49
CA ALA A 111 -23.15 -12.19 8.78
C ALA A 111 -24.14 -11.38 9.63
N VAL A 112 -24.00 -10.06 9.63
CA VAL A 112 -24.92 -9.13 10.31
C VAL A 112 -26.30 -9.20 9.66
N GLY A 113 -26.41 -9.16 8.33
CA GLY A 113 -27.69 -9.28 7.62
C GLY A 113 -28.44 -10.57 7.98
N ALA A 114 -27.74 -11.71 7.97
CA ALA A 114 -28.33 -13.00 8.35
C ALA A 114 -28.80 -13.02 9.81
N SER A 115 -28.06 -12.37 10.71
CA SER A 115 -28.45 -12.25 12.12
C SER A 115 -29.69 -11.38 12.31
N VAL A 116 -29.81 -10.32 11.53
CA VAL A 116 -31.00 -9.44 11.52
C VAL A 116 -32.25 -10.20 11.04
N ASP A 117 -32.11 -10.93 9.92
CA ASP A 117 -33.21 -11.71 9.36
C ASP A 117 -33.71 -12.76 10.36
N GLN A 118 -32.80 -13.38 11.11
CA GLN A 118 -33.19 -14.32 12.17
C GLN A 118 -33.87 -13.62 13.36
N LEU A 119 -33.40 -12.45 13.77
CA LEU A 119 -34.04 -11.67 14.84
C LEU A 119 -35.44 -11.21 14.44
N VAL A 120 -35.61 -10.73 13.21
CA VAL A 120 -36.93 -10.29 12.70
C VAL A 120 -37.92 -11.48 12.65
N LYS A 121 -37.49 -12.66 12.17
CA LYS A 121 -38.31 -13.84 12.06
C LYS A 121 -38.75 -14.44 13.43
N ASN A 122 -37.93 -14.25 14.45
CA ASN A 122 -38.16 -14.81 15.79
C ASN A 122 -38.58 -13.73 16.82
N ALA A 123 -38.87 -12.52 16.38
CA ALA A 123 -39.24 -11.40 17.24
C ALA A 123 -40.63 -11.63 17.86
N PRO A 124 -40.80 -11.49 19.19
CA PRO A 124 -42.12 -11.59 19.85
C PRO A 124 -43.04 -10.48 19.37
N ALA A 125 -44.36 -10.76 19.39
CA ALA A 125 -45.37 -9.74 19.10
C ALA A 125 -45.23 -8.55 20.07
N GLY A 126 -45.21 -7.32 19.52
CA GLY A 126 -45.00 -6.07 20.28
C GLY A 126 -43.55 -5.57 20.34
N SER A 127 -42.62 -6.25 19.67
CA SER A 127 -41.22 -5.82 19.56
C SER A 127 -40.89 -5.06 18.29
N GLU A 128 -41.87 -4.65 17.49
CA GLU A 128 -41.69 -4.01 16.19
C GLU A 128 -40.87 -2.72 16.29
N ALA A 129 -41.06 -1.91 17.34
CA ALA A 129 -40.29 -0.67 17.56
C ALA A 129 -38.82 -0.97 17.87
N ALA A 130 -38.52 -2.02 18.61
CA ALA A 130 -37.15 -2.41 18.94
C ALA A 130 -36.45 -2.99 17.68
N VAL A 131 -37.14 -3.76 16.86
CA VAL A 131 -36.64 -4.28 15.58
C VAL A 131 -36.34 -3.12 14.62
N ALA A 132 -37.25 -2.16 14.49
CA ALA A 132 -37.06 -0.99 13.65
C ALA A 132 -35.84 -0.11 14.10
N ALA A 133 -35.69 0.10 15.41
CA ALA A 133 -34.55 0.82 15.97
C ALA A 133 -33.22 0.08 15.69
N PHE A 134 -33.21 -1.24 15.82
CA PHE A 134 -32.05 -2.07 15.53
C PHE A 134 -31.68 -2.04 14.04
N GLN A 135 -32.68 -2.17 13.13
CA GLN A 135 -32.46 -2.04 11.68
C GLN A 135 -31.92 -0.66 11.31
N SER A 136 -32.43 0.41 11.92
CA SER A 136 -31.94 1.77 11.71
C SER A 136 -30.50 1.93 12.17
N ALA A 137 -30.14 1.38 13.33
CA ALA A 137 -28.77 1.40 13.84
C ALA A 137 -27.81 0.65 12.89
N LEU A 138 -28.23 -0.50 12.37
CA LEU A 138 -27.46 -1.25 11.38
C LEU A 138 -27.28 -0.51 10.06
N SER A 139 -28.35 0.09 9.54
CA SER A 139 -28.27 0.91 8.31
C SER A 139 -27.33 2.09 8.47
N ASN A 140 -27.36 2.76 9.62
CA ASN A 140 -26.44 3.85 9.92
C ASN A 140 -24.99 3.34 10.06
N GLY A 141 -24.79 2.18 10.67
CA GLY A 141 -23.48 1.53 10.74
C GLY A 141 -22.95 1.18 9.36
N GLN A 142 -23.75 0.62 8.47
CA GLN A 142 -23.38 0.32 7.09
C GLN A 142 -22.96 1.58 6.32
N LYS A 143 -23.73 2.67 6.43
CA LYS A 143 -23.38 3.97 5.81
C LYS A 143 -22.06 4.52 6.34
N ALA A 144 -21.81 4.42 7.65
CA ALA A 144 -20.54 4.86 8.24
C ALA A 144 -19.36 4.05 7.70
N VAL A 145 -19.55 2.76 7.52
CA VAL A 145 -18.56 1.86 6.92
C VAL A 145 -18.31 2.22 5.45
N GLU A 146 -19.34 2.43 4.63
CA GLU A 146 -19.20 2.87 3.24
C GLU A 146 -18.46 4.19 3.12
N GLN A 147 -18.76 5.15 3.98
CA GLN A 147 -18.05 6.43 4.05
C GLN A 147 -16.58 6.25 4.40
N THR A 148 -16.28 5.37 5.35
CA THR A 148 -14.90 5.04 5.74
C THR A 148 -14.15 4.39 4.59
N GLN A 149 -14.76 3.45 3.87
CA GLN A 149 -14.17 2.84 2.67
C GLN A 149 -13.86 3.89 1.59
N ALA A 150 -14.82 4.76 1.30
CA ALA A 150 -14.65 5.82 0.32
C ALA A 150 -13.50 6.77 0.72
N ALA A 151 -13.39 7.10 2.00
CA ALA A 151 -12.31 7.91 2.54
C ALA A 151 -10.94 7.22 2.42
N ILE A 152 -10.85 5.93 2.74
CA ILE A 152 -9.62 5.14 2.59
C ILE A 152 -9.20 5.06 1.12
N LYS A 153 -10.12 4.75 0.21
CA LYS A 153 -9.84 4.71 -1.23
C LYS A 153 -9.33 6.07 -1.74
N LYS A 154 -9.98 7.15 -1.36
CA LYS A 154 -9.58 8.50 -1.74
C LYS A 154 -8.19 8.85 -1.18
N ALA A 155 -7.92 8.54 0.08
CA ALA A 155 -6.63 8.78 0.71
C ALA A 155 -5.52 7.97 0.03
N THR A 156 -5.76 6.69 -0.29
CA THR A 156 -4.80 5.83 -0.98
C THR A 156 -4.51 6.34 -2.39
N THR A 157 -5.55 6.71 -3.16
CA THR A 157 -5.38 7.28 -4.50
C THR A 157 -4.61 8.59 -4.47
N GLN A 158 -4.90 9.46 -3.49
CA GLN A 158 -4.19 10.73 -3.33
C GLN A 158 -2.73 10.52 -2.94
N ALA A 159 -2.45 9.58 -2.04
CA ALA A 159 -1.08 9.24 -1.64
C ALA A 159 -0.28 8.70 -2.84
N GLN A 160 -0.87 7.83 -3.66
CA GLN A 160 -0.25 7.31 -4.88
C GLN A 160 0.03 8.44 -5.89
N ALA A 161 -0.93 9.34 -6.11
CA ALA A 161 -0.76 10.48 -7.00
C ALA A 161 0.36 11.43 -6.53
N ASN A 162 0.41 11.73 -5.24
CA ASN A 162 1.45 12.57 -4.64
C ASN A 162 2.82 11.91 -4.76
N PHE A 163 2.92 10.59 -4.53
CA PHE A 163 4.16 9.85 -4.68
C PHE A 163 4.64 9.84 -6.14
N ALA A 164 3.74 9.60 -7.10
CA ALA A 164 4.06 9.63 -8.53
C ALA A 164 4.55 11.02 -8.98
N ALA A 165 3.91 12.09 -8.48
CA ALA A 165 4.33 13.46 -8.75
C ALA A 165 5.73 13.76 -8.19
N ALA A 166 6.00 13.35 -6.94
CA ALA A 166 7.30 13.52 -6.31
C ALA A 166 8.41 12.73 -7.04
N SER A 167 8.13 11.49 -7.44
CA SER A 167 9.06 10.65 -8.22
C SER A 167 9.40 11.28 -9.58
N LYS A 168 8.38 11.81 -10.27
CA LYS A 168 8.58 12.51 -11.54
C LYS A 168 9.43 13.76 -11.35
N GLN A 169 9.16 14.56 -10.35
CA GLN A 169 9.93 15.76 -10.04
C GLN A 169 11.41 15.43 -9.73
N ALA A 170 11.65 14.38 -8.93
CA ALA A 170 13.01 13.92 -8.63
C ALA A 170 13.74 13.45 -9.89
N THR A 171 13.07 12.71 -10.78
CA THR A 171 13.62 12.27 -12.07
C THR A 171 13.94 13.45 -12.99
N ASP A 172 13.07 14.46 -13.07
CA ASP A 172 13.26 15.63 -13.90
C ASP A 172 14.42 16.50 -13.39
N LEU A 173 14.58 16.62 -12.06
CA LEU A 173 15.74 17.29 -11.44
C LEU A 173 17.04 16.57 -11.75
N ALA A 174 17.07 15.23 -11.62
CA ALA A 174 18.25 14.43 -11.96
C ALA A 174 18.65 14.59 -13.44
N LYS A 175 17.67 14.57 -14.35
CA LYS A 175 17.93 14.81 -15.79
C LYS A 175 18.43 16.22 -16.10
N LYS A 176 17.98 17.24 -15.36
CA LYS A 176 18.47 18.61 -15.51
C LYS A 176 19.91 18.72 -15.01
N ALA A 177 20.22 18.12 -13.86
CA ALA A 177 21.58 18.11 -13.32
C ALA A 177 22.60 17.41 -14.26
N ALA A 178 22.15 16.36 -14.97
CA ALA A 178 23.00 15.63 -15.93
C ALA A 178 23.23 16.38 -17.26
N LYS A 179 22.54 17.50 -17.51
CA LYS A 179 22.71 18.33 -18.74
C LYS A 179 23.56 19.58 -18.53
N VAL A 180 23.99 19.85 -17.32
CA VAL A 180 24.91 20.95 -16.95
C VAL A 180 26.33 20.41 -16.83
#